data_68cd4deb91e3659427f0c59ca19f060d
#
_entry.id   68cd4deb91e3659427f0c59ca19f060d
#
_cell.length_a   1.000
_cell.length_b   1.000
_cell.length_c   1.000
_cell.angle_alpha   90.00
_cell.angle_beta   90.00
_cell.angle_gamma   90.00
#
_symmetry.space_group_name_H-M   'P 1'
#
loop_
_entity.id
_entity.type
_entity.pdbx_description
1 polymer ?
#
loop_
_entity_poly.entity_id
_entity_poly.type
_entity_poly.pdbx_seq_one_letter_code
_entity_poly.pdbx_strand_id
1 'polypeptide(L)'
;VGRPGGVLGGRVALALDPGLLAELATSRPVALVSGTNGKSTTTAMLAAAVAVRSRPAWNRTGANMADGALAALLDHPDADSAVLEIDEGYLPGVIAQTRPAYVVLLNMSRDQLDRVGEVHSVVRRIRTALAASPRTTVIANAGDPLVVAAAQAAEHRIWVAPPRTWRHDGVTCLLCGGHIDPVATTWGCAECALREPSATWTVTEDGQLLGPDGYRRTLELRLPGAANLVNASFAVAAATAYGVAPDRAVDAVAGLDEIAGRYRSFPRPDGETRLLLAKNPAGWSETLAVIEASPSAVVIAVNSREADGRDPSWLWDVPFERLRGRRVMASGDRAADLAVRLAYAEVDHEVEPDPVMAARMLGGRVDVAADYTAFLGVRARLARAAAEDRTSPRADGTG
;
A
#
# COMPACT_ATOMS: atom_id res chain seq x y z
N VAL A 1 8.90 14.44 -26.90
CA VAL A 1 8.27 13.26 -26.26
C VAL A 1 9.21 12.83 -25.15
N GLY A 2 9.06 13.46 -23.95
CA GLY A 2 9.90 13.17 -22.79
C GLY A 2 9.60 11.76 -22.25
N ARG A 3 10.61 10.91 -22.16
CA ARG A 3 10.58 9.77 -21.23
C ARG A 3 10.36 10.37 -19.83
N PRO A 4 9.46 9.82 -19.00
CA PRO A 4 9.36 10.27 -17.62
C PRO A 4 10.75 10.12 -17.01
N GLY A 5 11.36 11.24 -16.64
CA GLY A 5 12.69 11.30 -16.03
C GLY A 5 12.57 10.76 -14.60
N GLY A 6 12.44 9.45 -14.45
CA GLY A 6 12.27 8.79 -13.18
C GLY A 6 13.23 9.32 -12.10
N VAL A 7 13.29 8.65 -10.98
CA VAL A 7 14.13 8.92 -9.79
C VAL A 7 15.52 9.53 -10.07
N LEU A 8 16.10 9.31 -11.28
CA LEU A 8 17.41 9.85 -11.68
C LEU A 8 17.46 11.38 -11.67
N GLY A 9 16.40 12.07 -12.16
CA GLY A 9 16.34 13.54 -12.14
C GLY A 9 16.34 14.09 -10.71
N GLY A 10 15.52 13.52 -9.83
CA GLY A 10 15.47 13.89 -8.43
C GLY A 10 16.78 13.59 -7.69
N ARG A 11 17.43 12.47 -7.99
CA ARG A 11 18.73 12.11 -7.40
C ARG A 11 19.85 13.07 -7.80
N VAL A 12 19.93 13.45 -9.07
CA VAL A 12 20.89 14.44 -9.57
C VAL A 12 20.61 15.81 -8.94
N ALA A 13 19.34 16.20 -8.89
CA ALA A 13 18.95 17.48 -8.29
C ALA A 13 19.32 17.56 -6.80
N LEU A 14 19.06 16.51 -6.00
CA LEU A 14 19.46 16.45 -4.59
C LEU A 14 20.98 16.44 -4.40
N ALA A 15 21.74 15.87 -5.34
CA ALA A 15 23.20 15.87 -5.29
C ALA A 15 23.78 17.27 -5.57
N LEU A 16 23.11 18.07 -6.40
CA LEU A 16 23.50 19.45 -6.74
C LEU A 16 23.02 20.44 -5.68
N ASP A 17 21.82 20.27 -5.19
CA ASP A 17 21.21 21.10 -4.15
C ASP A 17 20.41 20.26 -3.14
N PRO A 18 21.00 19.90 -2.00
CA PRO A 18 20.32 19.15 -0.93
C PRO A 18 19.13 19.90 -0.31
N GLY A 19 19.05 21.23 -0.45
CA GLY A 19 17.97 22.07 0.06
C GLY A 19 16.75 22.19 -0.85
N LEU A 20 16.86 21.76 -2.09
CA LEU A 20 15.83 21.96 -3.13
C LEU A 20 14.47 21.36 -2.77
N LEU A 21 14.43 20.21 -2.09
CA LEU A 21 13.18 19.61 -1.62
C LEU A 21 12.45 20.53 -0.62
N ALA A 22 13.18 21.12 0.30
CA ALA A 22 12.63 22.06 1.27
C ALA A 22 12.13 23.36 0.60
N GLU A 23 12.87 23.88 -0.35
CA GLU A 23 12.49 25.07 -1.11
C GLU A 23 11.18 24.86 -1.87
N LEU A 24 11.08 23.79 -2.67
CA LEU A 24 9.88 23.47 -3.46
C LEU A 24 8.67 23.11 -2.58
N ALA A 25 8.88 22.55 -1.40
CA ALA A 25 7.82 22.26 -0.44
C ALA A 25 7.26 23.51 0.25
N THR A 26 8.06 24.57 0.42
CA THR A 26 7.67 25.79 1.16
C THR A 26 6.54 26.56 0.46
N SER A 27 6.43 26.48 -0.86
CA SER A 27 5.46 27.25 -1.67
C SER A 27 4.05 26.64 -1.70
N ARG A 28 3.85 25.46 -1.11
CA ARG A 28 2.58 24.70 -1.22
C ARG A 28 2.33 23.81 -0.01
N PRO A 29 1.06 23.54 0.36
CA PRO A 29 0.77 22.54 1.38
C PRO A 29 1.17 21.15 0.89
N VAL A 30 1.90 20.42 1.74
CA VAL A 30 2.39 19.06 1.47
C VAL A 30 1.66 18.09 2.39
N ALA A 31 1.15 17.00 1.82
CA ALA A 31 0.69 15.81 2.51
C ALA A 31 1.66 14.66 2.22
N LEU A 32 2.20 14.04 3.27
CA LEU A 32 3.03 12.84 3.17
C LEU A 32 2.21 11.61 3.53
N VAL A 33 2.29 10.56 2.71
CA VAL A 33 1.61 9.28 2.97
C VAL A 33 2.67 8.22 3.21
N SER A 34 2.62 7.58 4.39
CA SER A 34 3.59 6.57 4.80
C SER A 34 2.93 5.40 5.54
N GLY A 35 3.66 4.30 5.63
CA GLY A 35 3.26 3.04 6.25
C GLY A 35 3.78 1.85 5.46
N THR A 36 3.84 0.68 6.04
CA THR A 36 4.38 -0.51 5.38
C THR A 36 3.56 -0.91 4.17
N ASN A 37 2.22 -0.93 4.30
CA ASN A 37 1.29 -1.30 3.24
C ASN A 37 0.31 -0.16 2.92
N GLY A 38 -0.23 -0.14 1.69
CA GLY A 38 -1.27 0.80 1.26
C GLY A 38 -0.76 2.16 0.76
N LYS A 39 0.52 2.51 0.91
CA LYS A 39 1.10 3.82 0.55
C LYS A 39 0.67 4.33 -0.83
N SER A 40 1.00 3.62 -1.90
CA SER A 40 0.73 4.06 -3.28
C SER A 40 -0.76 4.20 -3.56
N THR A 41 -1.57 3.28 -3.02
CA THR A 41 -3.03 3.31 -3.15
C THR A 41 -3.62 4.52 -2.46
N THR A 42 -3.26 4.75 -1.20
CA THR A 42 -3.75 5.90 -0.43
C THR A 42 -3.27 7.22 -1.03
N THR A 43 -2.02 7.27 -1.51
CA THR A 43 -1.47 8.46 -2.20
C THR A 43 -2.27 8.79 -3.46
N ALA A 44 -2.58 7.80 -4.30
CA ALA A 44 -3.39 8.00 -5.50
C ALA A 44 -4.82 8.45 -5.16
N MET A 45 -5.45 7.80 -4.17
CA MET A 45 -6.78 8.17 -3.68
C MET A 45 -6.81 9.58 -3.09
N LEU A 46 -5.83 9.93 -2.26
CA LEU A 46 -5.72 11.26 -1.67
C LEU A 46 -5.43 12.32 -2.74
N ALA A 47 -4.56 12.03 -3.69
CA ALA A 47 -4.28 12.95 -4.80
C ALA A 47 -5.54 13.22 -5.64
N ALA A 48 -6.34 12.19 -5.94
CA ALA A 48 -7.61 12.34 -6.64
C ALA A 48 -8.63 13.17 -5.83
N ALA A 49 -8.73 12.92 -4.52
CA ALA A 49 -9.63 13.68 -3.65
C ALA A 49 -9.18 15.15 -3.50
N VAL A 50 -7.88 15.41 -3.34
CA VAL A 50 -7.32 16.77 -3.27
C VAL A 50 -7.47 17.51 -4.60
N ALA A 51 -7.43 16.77 -5.74
CA ALA A 51 -7.62 17.35 -7.07
C ALA A 51 -9.01 17.98 -7.30
N VAL A 52 -9.98 17.71 -6.44
CA VAL A 52 -11.28 18.38 -6.43
C VAL A 52 -11.14 19.89 -6.15
N ARG A 53 -10.07 20.29 -5.43
CA ARG A 53 -9.87 21.66 -4.95
C ARG A 53 -8.59 22.32 -5.44
N SER A 54 -7.56 21.53 -5.75
CA SER A 54 -6.21 22.00 -6.10
C SER A 54 -5.57 21.11 -7.16
N ARG A 55 -4.37 21.45 -7.63
CA ARG A 55 -3.60 20.64 -8.59
C ARG A 55 -2.42 19.98 -7.86
N PRO A 56 -2.57 18.76 -7.33
CA PRO A 56 -1.51 18.14 -6.57
C PRO A 56 -0.38 17.58 -7.46
N ALA A 57 0.87 17.89 -7.09
CA ALA A 57 2.02 17.07 -7.50
C ALA A 57 1.99 15.76 -6.71
N TRP A 58 2.23 14.61 -7.34
CA TRP A 58 2.32 13.33 -6.65
C TRP A 58 3.19 12.32 -7.41
N ASN A 59 3.84 11.41 -6.66
CA ASN A 59 4.78 10.43 -7.22
C ASN A 59 4.07 9.19 -7.76
N ARG A 60 3.64 9.24 -9.01
CA ARG A 60 2.85 8.20 -9.71
C ARG A 60 3.58 6.86 -9.84
N THR A 61 4.90 6.85 -9.82
CA THR A 61 5.72 5.67 -10.08
C THR A 61 5.99 4.82 -8.85
N GLY A 62 5.51 5.23 -7.65
CA GLY A 62 5.79 4.55 -6.38
C GLY A 62 7.24 4.76 -5.90
N ALA A 63 7.98 5.73 -6.46
CA ALA A 63 9.28 6.14 -5.95
C ALA A 63 9.06 6.90 -4.63
N ASN A 64 9.36 6.26 -3.51
CA ASN A 64 8.97 6.66 -2.16
C ASN A 64 10.13 7.13 -1.27
N MET A 65 11.26 7.50 -1.89
CA MET A 65 12.39 8.15 -1.22
C MET A 65 12.38 9.67 -1.51
N ALA A 66 13.29 10.41 -0.88
CA ALA A 66 13.38 11.86 -1.05
C ALA A 66 13.61 12.30 -2.51
N ASP A 67 14.37 11.53 -3.28
CA ASP A 67 14.61 11.74 -4.71
C ASP A 67 13.34 11.56 -5.57
N GLY A 68 12.48 10.60 -5.22
CA GLY A 68 11.18 10.40 -5.86
C GLY A 68 10.18 11.51 -5.52
N ALA A 69 10.19 11.98 -4.28
CA ALA A 69 9.40 13.13 -3.86
C ALA A 69 9.82 14.41 -4.60
N LEU A 70 11.13 14.66 -4.69
CA LEU A 70 11.66 15.80 -5.43
C LEU A 70 11.33 15.71 -6.93
N ALA A 71 11.49 14.53 -7.55
CA ALA A 71 11.13 14.33 -8.96
C ALA A 71 9.65 14.67 -9.22
N ALA A 72 8.74 14.25 -8.34
CA ALA A 72 7.31 14.57 -8.46
C ALA A 72 7.05 16.09 -8.41
N LEU A 73 7.77 16.83 -7.57
CA LEU A 73 7.63 18.29 -7.49
C LEU A 73 8.21 18.99 -8.72
N LEU A 74 9.34 18.51 -9.25
CA LEU A 74 9.96 19.04 -10.46
C LEU A 74 9.14 18.76 -11.72
N ASP A 75 8.51 17.59 -11.81
CA ASP A 75 7.63 17.21 -12.94
C ASP A 75 6.33 18.03 -12.96
N HIS A 76 5.95 18.67 -11.84
CA HIS A 76 4.72 19.45 -11.71
C HIS A 76 5.01 20.84 -11.08
N PRO A 77 5.76 21.71 -11.76
CA PRO A 77 6.16 23.01 -11.21
C PRO A 77 4.94 23.93 -10.91
N ASP A 78 3.87 23.80 -11.69
CA ASP A 78 2.64 24.60 -11.54
C ASP A 78 1.64 23.98 -10.53
N ALA A 79 2.03 22.91 -9.82
CA ALA A 79 1.18 22.33 -8.78
C ALA A 79 1.09 23.26 -7.57
N ASP A 80 -0.13 23.47 -7.07
CA ASP A 80 -0.42 24.33 -5.92
C ASP A 80 -0.54 23.55 -4.60
N SER A 81 -0.33 22.24 -4.66
CA SER A 81 -0.29 21.32 -3.52
C SER A 81 0.58 20.11 -3.85
N ALA A 82 0.90 19.28 -2.84
CA ALA A 82 1.62 18.03 -3.04
C ALA A 82 1.06 16.89 -2.17
N VAL A 83 0.96 15.70 -2.75
CA VAL A 83 0.61 14.45 -2.06
C VAL A 83 1.71 13.44 -2.39
N LEU A 84 2.60 13.17 -1.43
CA LEU A 84 3.82 12.41 -1.66
C LEU A 84 3.83 11.10 -0.89
N GLU A 85 4.04 10.00 -1.59
CA GLU A 85 4.34 8.70 -1.01
C GLU A 85 5.77 8.70 -0.46
N ILE A 86 5.95 8.36 0.81
CA ILE A 86 7.26 8.30 1.46
C ILE A 86 7.40 6.98 2.22
N ASP A 87 8.52 6.30 1.99
CA ASP A 87 8.89 5.12 2.76
C ASP A 87 9.15 5.50 4.23
N GLU A 88 8.76 4.63 5.15
CA GLU A 88 8.82 4.88 6.58
C GLU A 88 10.24 5.15 7.10
N GLY A 89 11.24 4.58 6.46
CA GLY A 89 12.66 4.81 6.81
C GLY A 89 13.13 6.23 6.46
N TYR A 90 12.58 6.83 5.42
CA TYR A 90 12.92 8.18 4.94
C TYR A 90 11.99 9.27 5.50
N LEU A 91 10.82 8.88 6.01
CA LEU A 91 9.79 9.80 6.49
C LEU A 91 10.32 10.86 7.49
N PRO A 92 11.12 10.52 8.51
CA PRO A 92 11.63 11.51 9.47
C PRO A 92 12.43 12.63 8.80
N GLY A 93 13.30 12.29 7.85
CA GLY A 93 14.11 13.26 7.11
C GLY A 93 13.28 14.15 6.19
N VAL A 94 12.26 13.58 5.54
CA VAL A 94 11.36 14.33 4.65
C VAL A 94 10.45 15.26 5.47
N ILE A 95 9.95 14.84 6.64
CA ILE A 95 9.20 15.71 7.57
C ILE A 95 10.04 16.93 7.94
N ALA A 96 11.30 16.74 8.33
CA ALA A 96 12.19 17.82 8.74
C ALA A 96 12.43 18.83 7.60
N GLN A 97 12.57 18.36 6.37
CA GLN A 97 12.82 19.20 5.20
C GLN A 97 11.55 19.91 4.72
N THR A 98 10.43 19.18 4.57
CA THR A 98 9.22 19.72 3.93
C THR A 98 8.28 20.44 4.89
N ARG A 99 8.42 20.21 6.21
CA ARG A 99 7.47 20.72 7.24
C ARG A 99 6.03 20.56 6.79
N PRO A 100 5.56 19.31 6.55
CA PRO A 100 4.32 19.06 5.87
C PRO A 100 3.11 19.56 6.67
N ALA A 101 2.06 19.97 5.96
CA ALA A 101 0.79 20.29 6.60
C ALA A 101 0.11 19.03 7.15
N TYR A 102 0.27 17.91 6.45
CA TYR A 102 -0.36 16.63 6.79
C TYR A 102 0.62 15.46 6.67
N VAL A 103 0.50 14.51 7.61
CA VAL A 103 1.15 13.19 7.54
C VAL A 103 0.09 12.12 7.73
N VAL A 104 -0.01 11.18 6.80
CA VAL A 104 -0.90 10.03 6.87
C VAL A 104 -0.07 8.80 7.23
N LEU A 105 -0.34 8.20 8.40
CA LEU A 105 0.31 6.99 8.89
C LEU A 105 -0.67 5.81 8.86
N LEU A 106 -0.45 4.88 7.91
CA LEU A 106 -1.38 3.80 7.62
C LEU A 106 -1.21 2.60 8.56
N ASN A 107 -0.02 2.06 8.63
CA ASN A 107 0.35 0.89 9.42
C ASN A 107 1.86 0.75 9.53
N MET A 108 2.33 0.07 10.56
CA MET A 108 3.75 -0.23 10.79
C MET A 108 3.91 -1.72 11.07
N SER A 109 4.52 -2.44 10.15
CA SER A 109 4.83 -3.86 10.28
C SER A 109 6.21 -4.18 9.75
N ARG A 110 6.69 -5.40 10.00
CA ARG A 110 7.92 -5.90 9.39
C ARG A 110 7.77 -5.89 7.86
N ASP A 111 8.64 -5.20 7.17
CA ASP A 111 8.77 -5.27 5.71
C ASP A 111 10.16 -5.84 5.38
N GLN A 112 11.09 -5.32 4.88
CA GLN A 112 12.40 -5.88 4.56
C GLN A 112 13.38 -5.66 5.73
N LEU A 113 13.46 -6.58 6.67
CA LEU A 113 14.31 -6.47 7.87
C LEU A 113 15.80 -6.26 7.56
N ASP A 114 16.27 -6.78 6.45
CA ASP A 114 17.65 -6.63 5.97
C ASP A 114 18.00 -5.20 5.54
N ARG A 115 17.01 -4.32 5.31
CA ARG A 115 17.22 -2.94 4.84
C ARG A 115 16.94 -1.87 5.87
N VAL A 116 15.97 -2.06 6.74
CA VAL A 116 15.40 -0.98 7.56
C VAL A 116 15.71 -1.16 9.05
N GLY A 117 16.26 -2.29 9.45
CA GLY A 117 16.47 -2.61 10.85
C GLY A 117 15.16 -2.91 11.57
N GLU A 118 15.18 -2.86 12.90
CA GLU A 118 14.02 -3.18 13.72
C GLU A 118 12.90 -2.12 13.54
N VAL A 119 11.66 -2.54 13.30
CA VAL A 119 10.49 -1.66 13.12
C VAL A 119 10.34 -0.63 14.24
N HIS A 120 10.62 -1.01 15.48
CA HIS A 120 10.59 -0.12 16.64
C HIS A 120 11.57 1.06 16.51
N SER A 121 12.74 0.85 15.90
CA SER A 121 13.71 1.93 15.65
C SER A 121 13.16 2.97 14.67
N VAL A 122 12.52 2.51 13.60
CA VAL A 122 11.87 3.38 12.62
C VAL A 122 10.75 4.18 13.28
N VAL A 123 9.88 3.51 14.03
CA VAL A 123 8.75 4.15 14.73
C VAL A 123 9.22 5.21 15.73
N ARG A 124 10.30 4.94 16.49
CA ARG A 124 10.90 5.94 17.41
C ARG A 124 11.40 7.18 16.67
N ARG A 125 12.04 7.02 15.50
CA ARG A 125 12.50 8.15 14.68
C ARG A 125 11.32 8.96 14.14
N ILE A 126 10.24 8.31 13.67
CA ILE A 126 9.01 8.97 13.23
C ILE A 126 8.39 9.76 14.39
N ARG A 127 8.28 9.14 15.58
CA ARG A 127 7.79 9.79 16.80
C ARG A 127 8.56 11.07 17.11
N THR A 128 9.89 11.02 17.05
CA THR A 128 10.75 12.20 17.30
C THR A 128 10.52 13.29 16.25
N ALA A 129 10.41 12.94 14.97
CA ALA A 129 10.16 13.91 13.90
C ALA A 129 8.80 14.59 14.03
N LEU A 130 7.75 13.84 14.42
CA LEU A 130 6.42 14.39 14.66
C LEU A 130 6.38 15.31 15.86
N ALA A 131 7.07 14.97 16.96
CA ALA A 131 7.21 15.86 18.12
C ALA A 131 7.89 17.19 17.77
N ALA A 132 8.81 17.18 16.81
CA ALA A 132 9.49 18.39 16.31
C ALA A 132 8.67 19.19 15.28
N SER A 133 7.44 18.73 14.94
CA SER A 133 6.61 19.31 13.88
C SER A 133 5.22 19.72 14.40
N PRO A 134 5.12 20.71 15.29
CA PRO A 134 3.88 21.02 16.03
C PRO A 134 2.71 21.46 15.14
N ARG A 135 2.98 22.02 13.96
CA ARG A 135 1.95 22.47 13.00
C ARG A 135 1.43 21.38 12.08
N THR A 136 2.05 20.20 12.09
CA THR A 136 1.64 19.07 11.25
C THR A 136 0.42 18.36 11.85
N THR A 137 -0.64 18.19 11.07
CA THR A 137 -1.77 17.31 11.42
C THR A 137 -1.48 15.89 10.98
N VAL A 138 -1.56 14.94 11.92
CA VAL A 138 -1.31 13.52 11.65
C VAL A 138 -2.64 12.78 11.53
N ILE A 139 -2.90 12.17 10.38
CA ILE A 139 -4.00 11.25 10.14
C ILE A 139 -3.47 9.84 10.37
N ALA A 140 -3.91 9.17 11.43
CA ALA A 140 -3.24 7.98 11.93
C ALA A 140 -4.20 6.82 12.22
N ASN A 141 -3.72 5.61 12.01
CA ASN A 141 -4.43 4.37 12.30
C ASN A 141 -4.57 4.14 13.82
N ALA A 142 -5.81 4.23 14.31
CA ALA A 142 -6.13 3.98 15.71
C ALA A 142 -5.93 2.51 16.12
N GLY A 143 -6.09 1.59 15.17
CA GLY A 143 -5.99 0.15 15.41
C GLY A 143 -4.56 -0.39 15.51
N ASP A 144 -3.54 0.37 15.09
CA ASP A 144 -2.14 -0.06 15.08
C ASP A 144 -1.35 0.53 16.26
N PRO A 145 -0.90 -0.30 17.23
CA PRO A 145 -0.19 0.17 18.41
C PRO A 145 1.10 0.95 18.11
N LEU A 146 1.83 0.58 17.06
CA LEU A 146 3.06 1.24 16.65
C LEU A 146 2.79 2.61 16.04
N VAL A 147 1.74 2.70 15.20
CA VAL A 147 1.30 3.99 14.64
C VAL A 147 0.80 4.91 15.75
N VAL A 148 0.00 4.41 16.68
CA VAL A 148 -0.49 5.20 17.82
C VAL A 148 0.67 5.69 18.68
N ALA A 149 1.64 4.83 18.99
CA ALA A 149 2.83 5.21 19.75
C ALA A 149 3.63 6.34 19.06
N ALA A 150 3.73 6.33 17.73
CA ALA A 150 4.37 7.41 16.98
C ALA A 150 3.53 8.68 16.97
N ALA A 151 2.26 8.58 16.58
CA ALA A 151 1.37 9.71 16.35
C ALA A 151 0.99 10.47 17.62
N GLN A 152 0.99 9.83 18.79
CA GLN A 152 0.75 10.50 20.08
C GLN A 152 1.75 11.64 20.38
N ALA A 153 2.89 11.68 19.71
CA ALA A 153 3.86 12.77 19.86
C ALA A 153 3.46 14.06 19.10
N ALA A 154 2.54 13.98 18.15
CA ALA A 154 2.05 15.14 17.41
C ALA A 154 1.01 15.92 18.23
N GLU A 155 0.91 17.25 18.04
CA GLU A 155 -0.12 18.09 18.68
C GLU A 155 -1.49 17.87 18.05
N HIS A 156 -1.57 17.81 16.73
CA HIS A 156 -2.80 17.65 15.96
C HIS A 156 -2.94 16.26 15.38
N ARG A 157 -3.99 15.53 15.75
CA ARG A 157 -4.23 14.15 15.33
C ARG A 157 -5.68 13.93 14.91
N ILE A 158 -5.85 13.16 13.85
CA ILE A 158 -7.13 12.63 13.38
C ILE A 158 -6.98 11.11 13.36
N TRP A 159 -7.78 10.42 14.17
CA TRP A 159 -7.73 8.97 14.28
C TRP A 159 -8.70 8.31 13.31
N VAL A 160 -8.21 7.33 12.57
CA VAL A 160 -9.01 6.49 11.67
C VAL A 160 -8.98 5.06 12.19
N ALA A 161 -10.14 4.48 12.43
CA ALA A 161 -10.28 3.09 12.86
C ALA A 161 -10.68 2.21 11.67
N PRO A 162 -9.79 1.34 11.16
CA PRO A 162 -10.17 0.29 10.23
C PRO A 162 -10.85 -0.86 10.97
N PRO A 163 -11.65 -1.71 10.29
CA PRO A 163 -12.37 -2.82 10.93
C PRO A 163 -11.42 -3.90 11.45
N ARG A 164 -10.28 -4.04 10.80
CA ARG A 164 -9.21 -4.97 11.18
C ARG A 164 -7.85 -4.33 10.96
N THR A 165 -6.91 -4.62 11.87
CA THR A 165 -5.53 -4.16 11.76
C THR A 165 -4.59 -5.32 12.11
N TRP A 166 -3.50 -5.47 11.35
CA TRP A 166 -2.41 -6.36 11.68
C TRP A 166 -1.65 -5.82 12.90
N ARG A 167 -1.68 -6.53 14.03
CA ARG A 167 -1.08 -6.08 15.30
C ARG A 167 0.09 -6.96 15.77
N HIS A 168 0.40 -8.05 15.05
CA HIS A 168 1.40 -9.02 15.48
C HIS A 168 2.81 -8.45 15.65
N ASP A 169 3.15 -7.36 14.95
CA ASP A 169 4.42 -6.66 15.10
C ASP A 169 4.41 -5.63 16.24
N GLY A 170 3.24 -5.32 16.79
CA GLY A 170 3.02 -4.39 17.90
C GLY A 170 2.74 -5.05 19.25
N VAL A 171 2.99 -6.36 19.41
CA VAL A 171 2.75 -7.11 20.68
C VAL A 171 3.63 -6.62 21.83
N THR A 172 4.78 -6.03 21.53
CA THR A 172 5.64 -5.39 22.53
C THR A 172 5.45 -3.89 22.45
N CYS A 173 5.02 -3.30 23.56
CA CYS A 173 4.78 -1.86 23.64
C CYS A 173 6.06 -1.06 23.37
N LEU A 174 6.01 -0.14 22.42
CA LEU A 174 7.12 0.73 22.07
C LEU A 174 7.58 1.63 23.22
N LEU A 175 6.66 2.01 24.14
CA LEU A 175 6.91 2.99 25.18
C LEU A 175 7.51 2.39 26.44
N CYS A 176 7.09 1.17 26.83
CA CYS A 176 7.50 0.57 28.11
C CYS A 176 7.98 -0.89 28.01
N GLY A 177 7.85 -1.54 26.84
CA GLY A 177 8.18 -2.96 26.66
C GLY A 177 7.09 -3.93 27.13
N GLY A 178 5.99 -3.45 27.72
CA GLY A 178 4.88 -4.28 28.18
C GLY A 178 4.13 -4.99 27.06
N HIS A 179 3.29 -5.95 27.42
CA HIS A 179 2.54 -6.75 26.46
C HIS A 179 1.29 -6.04 25.94
N ILE A 180 1.02 -6.22 24.64
CA ILE A 180 -0.22 -5.81 23.94
C ILE A 180 -0.81 -7.05 23.29
N ASP A 181 -2.06 -7.40 23.61
CA ASP A 181 -2.76 -8.53 23.00
C ASP A 181 -3.12 -8.20 21.54
N PRO A 182 -2.57 -8.93 20.53
CA PRO A 182 -2.81 -8.64 19.12
C PRO A 182 -4.22 -9.00 18.64
N VAL A 183 -4.94 -9.87 19.39
CA VAL A 183 -6.27 -10.37 18.99
C VAL A 183 -7.41 -9.74 19.79
N ALA A 184 -7.12 -8.89 20.76
CA ALA A 184 -8.14 -8.19 21.54
C ALA A 184 -9.03 -7.30 20.64
N THR A 185 -10.32 -7.22 20.94
CA THR A 185 -11.27 -6.35 20.24
C THR A 185 -10.84 -4.88 20.32
N THR A 186 -10.51 -4.43 21.53
CA THR A 186 -9.86 -3.14 21.82
C THR A 186 -8.51 -3.42 22.42
N TRP A 187 -7.46 -2.77 21.93
CA TRP A 187 -6.11 -3.03 22.42
C TRP A 187 -5.64 -2.00 23.44
N GLY A 188 -4.74 -2.43 24.31
CA GLY A 188 -4.06 -1.58 25.28
C GLY A 188 -2.82 -2.26 25.82
N CYS A 189 -1.83 -1.47 26.23
CA CYS A 189 -0.67 -1.99 26.92
C CYS A 189 -1.03 -2.40 28.36
N ALA A 190 -0.57 -3.56 28.78
CA ALA A 190 -0.79 -4.05 30.14
C ALA A 190 -0.05 -3.21 31.20
N GLU A 191 1.07 -2.57 30.83
CA GLU A 191 2.02 -1.94 31.76
C GLU A 191 1.96 -0.41 31.76
N CYS A 192 1.40 0.23 30.71
CA CYS A 192 1.36 1.69 30.61
C CYS A 192 0.06 2.24 30.02
N ALA A 193 -0.03 3.58 29.86
CA ALA A 193 -1.23 4.24 29.40
C ALA A 193 -1.45 4.16 27.87
N LEU A 194 -0.57 3.49 27.10
CA LEU A 194 -0.75 3.32 25.66
C LEU A 194 -1.94 2.43 25.36
N ARG A 195 -2.95 2.96 24.66
CA ARG A 195 -4.18 2.24 24.30
C ARG A 195 -4.77 2.77 23.00
N GLU A 196 -5.72 2.03 22.48
CA GLU A 196 -6.48 2.43 21.28
C GLU A 196 -7.23 3.74 21.53
N PRO A 197 -6.98 4.78 20.73
CA PRO A 197 -7.68 6.06 20.87
C PRO A 197 -9.07 6.00 20.27
N SER A 198 -9.97 6.87 20.73
CA SER A 198 -11.27 7.07 20.08
C SER A 198 -11.08 7.61 18.68
N ALA A 199 -11.69 6.95 17.70
CA ALA A 199 -11.56 7.32 16.30
C ALA A 199 -12.45 8.50 15.93
N THR A 200 -11.94 9.41 15.09
CA THR A 200 -12.69 10.47 14.42
C THR A 200 -13.40 9.93 13.19
N TRP A 201 -12.75 9.00 12.48
CA TRP A 201 -13.29 8.30 11.33
C TRP A 201 -13.24 6.80 11.56
N THR A 202 -14.28 6.09 11.14
CA THR A 202 -14.35 4.62 11.21
C THR A 202 -14.83 4.09 9.87
N VAL A 203 -14.21 3.03 9.38
CA VAL A 203 -14.74 2.25 8.27
C VAL A 203 -15.10 0.85 8.75
N THR A 204 -16.29 0.37 8.41
CA THR A 204 -16.78 -0.96 8.76
C THR A 204 -16.42 -1.99 7.69
N GLU A 205 -16.58 -3.29 7.99
CA GLU A 205 -16.30 -4.38 7.05
C GLU A 205 -17.19 -4.33 5.80
N ASP A 206 -18.42 -3.85 5.92
CA ASP A 206 -19.37 -3.65 4.83
C ASP A 206 -19.16 -2.32 4.07
N GLY A 207 -18.08 -1.59 4.37
CA GLY A 207 -17.69 -0.37 3.65
C GLY A 207 -18.43 0.90 4.08
N GLN A 208 -19.12 0.90 5.23
CA GLN A 208 -19.68 2.14 5.79
C GLN A 208 -18.56 3.02 6.33
N LEU A 209 -18.42 4.23 5.83
CA LEU A 209 -17.56 5.27 6.37
C LEU A 209 -18.37 6.15 7.32
N LEU A 210 -17.94 6.21 8.57
CA LEU A 210 -18.49 7.06 9.63
C LEU A 210 -17.47 8.15 9.95
N GLY A 211 -17.92 9.38 10.09
CA GLY A 211 -17.06 10.54 10.33
C GLY A 211 -17.65 11.50 11.38
N PRO A 212 -17.01 12.67 11.57
CA PRO A 212 -17.46 13.68 12.51
C PRO A 212 -18.88 14.20 12.15
N ASP A 213 -19.53 14.83 13.11
CA ASP A 213 -20.85 15.46 12.97
C ASP A 213 -21.95 14.51 12.44
N GLY A 214 -21.83 13.20 12.73
CA GLY A 214 -22.78 12.18 12.29
C GLY A 214 -22.65 11.80 10.81
N TYR A 215 -21.57 12.19 10.14
CA TYR A 215 -21.33 11.81 8.74
C TYR A 215 -21.36 10.30 8.56
N ARG A 216 -22.08 9.85 7.53
CA ARG A 216 -22.18 8.44 7.16
C ARG A 216 -22.34 8.29 5.66
N ARG A 217 -21.50 7.42 5.04
CA ARG A 217 -21.61 7.09 3.63
C ARG A 217 -21.01 5.72 3.33
N THR A 218 -21.61 4.98 2.41
CA THR A 218 -21.02 3.72 1.90
C THR A 218 -19.94 4.03 0.87
N LEU A 219 -18.79 3.38 1.00
CA LEU A 219 -17.69 3.44 0.04
C LEU A 219 -17.91 2.39 -1.06
N GLU A 220 -18.44 2.80 -2.20
CA GLU A 220 -18.63 1.97 -3.38
C GLU A 220 -17.41 2.10 -4.30
N LEU A 221 -16.34 1.33 -3.99
CA LEU A 221 -15.08 1.40 -4.73
C LEU A 221 -15.09 0.46 -5.94
N ARG A 222 -14.53 0.91 -7.06
CA ARG A 222 -14.21 0.04 -8.20
C ARG A 222 -13.02 -0.87 -7.93
N LEU A 223 -12.14 -0.46 -7.02
CA LEU A 223 -10.98 -1.24 -6.57
C LEU A 223 -11.43 -2.31 -5.56
N PRO A 224 -11.17 -3.59 -5.82
CA PRO A 224 -11.63 -4.68 -4.96
C PRO A 224 -10.79 -4.80 -3.68
N GLY A 225 -11.41 -5.37 -2.64
CA GLY A 225 -10.77 -5.79 -1.41
C GLY A 225 -10.94 -4.82 -0.23
N ALA A 226 -11.02 -5.38 0.97
CA ALA A 226 -11.22 -4.64 2.21
C ALA A 226 -10.10 -3.64 2.50
N ALA A 227 -8.85 -3.96 2.11
CA ALA A 227 -7.72 -3.04 2.23
C ALA A 227 -7.95 -1.72 1.49
N ASN A 228 -8.67 -1.73 0.35
CA ASN A 228 -8.96 -0.53 -0.39
C ASN A 228 -10.03 0.33 0.29
N LEU A 229 -10.98 -0.26 1.03
CA LEU A 229 -11.90 0.49 1.89
C LEU A 229 -11.13 1.22 3.00
N VAL A 230 -10.15 0.55 3.59
CA VAL A 230 -9.27 1.16 4.59
C VAL A 230 -8.45 2.30 3.96
N ASN A 231 -7.78 2.07 2.83
CA ASN A 231 -7.00 3.10 2.14
C ASN A 231 -7.87 4.31 1.78
N ALA A 232 -9.10 4.08 1.31
CA ALA A 232 -10.07 5.12 0.99
C ALA A 232 -10.47 5.94 2.23
N SER A 233 -10.70 5.29 3.38
CA SER A 233 -11.06 5.99 4.62
C SER A 233 -9.96 6.96 5.06
N PHE A 234 -8.68 6.58 4.97
CA PHE A 234 -7.55 7.47 5.24
C PHE A 234 -7.46 8.62 4.23
N ALA A 235 -7.66 8.32 2.95
CA ALA A 235 -7.63 9.34 1.90
C ALA A 235 -8.76 10.37 2.08
N VAL A 236 -9.99 9.94 2.41
CA VAL A 236 -11.13 10.83 2.67
C VAL A 236 -10.90 11.64 3.93
N ALA A 237 -10.45 11.03 5.03
CA ALA A 237 -10.14 11.74 6.28
C ALA A 237 -9.07 12.83 6.05
N ALA A 238 -8.00 12.51 5.32
CA ALA A 238 -6.93 13.46 4.99
C ALA A 238 -7.41 14.57 4.04
N ALA A 239 -8.19 14.25 3.01
CA ALA A 239 -8.75 15.23 2.09
C ALA A 239 -9.74 16.17 2.81
N THR A 240 -10.51 15.64 3.77
CA THR A 240 -11.41 16.45 4.58
C THR A 240 -10.62 17.41 5.48
N ALA A 241 -9.53 16.97 6.10
CA ALA A 241 -8.62 17.85 6.83
C ALA A 241 -8.00 18.92 5.91
N TYR A 242 -7.76 18.60 4.65
CA TYR A 242 -7.30 19.53 3.62
C TYR A 242 -8.39 20.55 3.21
N GLY A 243 -9.65 20.34 3.61
CA GLY A 243 -10.79 21.23 3.33
C GLY A 243 -11.61 20.81 2.10
N VAL A 244 -11.52 19.55 1.67
CA VAL A 244 -12.45 18.96 0.69
C VAL A 244 -13.67 18.44 1.41
N ALA A 245 -14.88 18.74 0.91
CA ALA A 245 -16.11 18.18 1.49
C ALA A 245 -16.09 16.65 1.41
N PRO A 246 -16.48 15.93 2.49
CA PRO A 246 -16.38 14.46 2.56
C PRO A 246 -17.01 13.75 1.37
N ASP A 247 -18.20 14.16 0.94
CA ASP A 247 -18.89 13.54 -0.21
C ASP A 247 -18.09 13.68 -1.51
N ARG A 248 -17.50 14.84 -1.75
CA ARG A 248 -16.68 15.09 -2.92
C ARG A 248 -15.39 14.25 -2.89
N ALA A 249 -14.82 14.07 -1.69
CA ALA A 249 -13.66 13.20 -1.50
C ALA A 249 -14.01 11.73 -1.78
N VAL A 250 -15.16 11.26 -1.27
CA VAL A 250 -15.65 9.89 -1.54
C VAL A 250 -15.90 9.67 -3.04
N ASP A 251 -16.60 10.61 -3.72
CA ASP A 251 -16.85 10.50 -5.18
C ASP A 251 -15.56 10.40 -5.98
N ALA A 252 -14.56 11.23 -5.64
CA ALA A 252 -13.28 11.22 -6.32
C ALA A 252 -12.50 9.90 -6.12
N VAL A 253 -12.53 9.35 -4.90
CA VAL A 253 -11.88 8.07 -4.57
C VAL A 253 -12.60 6.90 -5.23
N ALA A 254 -13.93 6.89 -5.23
CA ALA A 254 -14.75 5.83 -5.84
C ALA A 254 -14.58 5.75 -7.37
N GLY A 255 -14.24 6.88 -8.01
CA GLY A 255 -14.00 6.95 -9.45
C GLY A 255 -12.72 6.26 -9.93
N LEU A 256 -11.80 5.87 -9.03
CA LEU A 256 -10.54 5.22 -9.38
C LEU A 256 -10.76 3.73 -9.68
N ASP A 257 -10.35 3.29 -10.85
CA ASP A 257 -10.49 1.92 -11.34
C ASP A 257 -9.15 1.16 -11.48
N GLU A 258 -8.05 1.86 -11.52
CA GLU A 258 -6.71 1.29 -11.56
C GLU A 258 -5.74 2.07 -10.65
N ILE A 259 -4.86 1.35 -9.96
CA ILE A 259 -3.70 1.93 -9.27
C ILE A 259 -2.45 1.29 -9.85
N ALA A 260 -1.64 2.11 -10.49
CA ALA A 260 -0.43 1.67 -11.16
C ALA A 260 0.45 0.83 -10.22
N GLY A 261 0.70 -0.44 -10.62
CA GLY A 261 1.70 -1.29 -9.97
C GLY A 261 1.22 -2.18 -8.83
N ARG A 262 -0.10 -2.29 -8.53
CA ARG A 262 -0.56 -3.16 -7.43
C ARG A 262 -1.67 -4.14 -7.79
N TYR A 263 -2.54 -3.78 -8.70
CA TYR A 263 -3.65 -4.60 -9.18
C TYR A 263 -3.86 -4.36 -10.66
N ARG A 264 -3.98 -5.42 -11.43
CA ARG A 264 -4.38 -5.33 -12.83
C ARG A 264 -5.07 -6.59 -13.31
N SER A 265 -6.14 -6.40 -14.06
CA SER A 265 -6.83 -7.46 -14.76
C SER A 265 -6.43 -7.50 -16.23
N PHE A 266 -6.22 -8.72 -16.73
CA PHE A 266 -5.89 -8.99 -18.13
C PHE A 266 -6.91 -9.97 -18.68
N PRO A 267 -7.82 -9.53 -19.58
CA PRO A 267 -8.74 -10.44 -20.25
C PRO A 267 -7.99 -11.44 -21.12
N ARG A 268 -8.47 -12.65 -21.19
CA ARG A 268 -7.97 -13.73 -22.05
C ARG A 268 -9.14 -14.34 -22.84
N PRO A 269 -8.90 -15.05 -23.95
CA PRO A 269 -9.97 -15.71 -24.72
C PRO A 269 -10.77 -16.71 -23.92
N ASP A 270 -10.13 -17.39 -22.93
CA ASP A 270 -10.69 -18.43 -22.07
C ASP A 270 -11.09 -17.92 -20.68
N GLY A 271 -10.92 -16.62 -20.38
CA GLY A 271 -11.20 -16.06 -19.07
C GLY A 271 -10.46 -14.79 -18.74
N GLU A 272 -9.88 -14.72 -17.54
CA GLU A 272 -9.23 -13.52 -17.03
C GLU A 272 -8.04 -13.89 -16.14
N THR A 273 -6.94 -13.15 -16.25
CA THR A 273 -5.83 -13.19 -15.27
C THR A 273 -5.86 -11.92 -14.44
N ARG A 274 -6.10 -12.04 -13.13
CA ARG A 274 -5.96 -10.95 -12.17
C ARG A 274 -4.57 -11.04 -11.54
N LEU A 275 -3.80 -9.97 -11.64
CA LEU A 275 -2.47 -9.88 -11.07
C LEU A 275 -2.50 -9.05 -9.79
N LEU A 276 -2.06 -9.64 -8.68
CA LEU A 276 -2.11 -9.11 -7.33
C LEU A 276 -0.69 -9.01 -6.76
N LEU A 277 -0.33 -7.87 -6.21
CA LEU A 277 0.97 -7.66 -5.56
C LEU A 277 0.86 -7.90 -4.05
N ALA A 278 1.74 -8.75 -3.51
CA ALA A 278 1.93 -8.93 -2.08
C ALA A 278 3.44 -8.94 -1.74
N LYS A 279 3.88 -8.16 -0.76
CA LYS A 279 5.32 -7.99 -0.46
C LYS A 279 5.75 -8.63 0.86
N ASN A 280 4.87 -8.70 1.84
CA ASN A 280 5.14 -9.12 3.20
C ASN A 280 3.95 -9.91 3.78
N PRO A 281 4.07 -10.60 4.92
CA PRO A 281 3.00 -11.45 5.47
C PRO A 281 1.65 -10.74 5.62
N ALA A 282 1.62 -9.49 6.06
CA ALA A 282 0.39 -8.72 6.17
C ALA A 282 -0.26 -8.49 4.78
N GLY A 283 0.53 -8.07 3.78
CA GLY A 283 0.05 -7.90 2.40
C GLY A 283 -0.41 -9.22 1.76
N TRP A 284 0.25 -10.35 2.06
CA TRP A 284 -0.18 -11.67 1.64
C TRP A 284 -1.51 -12.07 2.27
N SER A 285 -1.73 -11.80 3.57
CA SER A 285 -3.01 -12.06 4.24
C SER A 285 -4.17 -11.29 3.59
N GLU A 286 -3.96 -10.04 3.19
CA GLU A 286 -4.90 -9.22 2.43
C GLU A 286 -5.17 -9.80 1.04
N THR A 287 -4.10 -10.17 0.32
CA THR A 287 -4.21 -10.77 -1.02
C THR A 287 -4.97 -12.09 -0.98
N LEU A 288 -4.72 -12.94 0.02
CA LEU A 288 -5.45 -14.19 0.22
C LEU A 288 -6.94 -13.94 0.49
N ALA A 289 -7.29 -12.88 1.22
CA ALA A 289 -8.70 -12.52 1.44
C ALA A 289 -9.41 -12.13 0.12
N VAL A 290 -8.72 -11.43 -0.77
CA VAL A 290 -9.24 -11.10 -2.12
C VAL A 290 -9.43 -12.37 -2.97
N ILE A 291 -8.47 -13.30 -2.87
CA ILE A 291 -8.54 -14.59 -3.59
C ILE A 291 -9.70 -15.44 -3.05
N GLU A 292 -9.88 -15.54 -1.74
CA GLU A 292 -10.96 -16.31 -1.11
C GLU A 292 -12.36 -15.86 -1.57
N ALA A 293 -12.56 -14.58 -1.78
CA ALA A 293 -13.81 -14.02 -2.28
C ALA A 293 -14.11 -14.37 -3.74
N SER A 294 -13.23 -15.09 -4.43
CA SER A 294 -13.35 -15.45 -5.84
C SER A 294 -13.16 -16.96 -6.06
N PRO A 295 -13.93 -17.62 -6.94
CA PRO A 295 -13.77 -19.05 -7.26
C PRO A 295 -12.61 -19.31 -8.23
N SER A 296 -11.62 -18.43 -8.36
CA SER A 296 -10.52 -18.55 -9.30
C SER A 296 -9.49 -19.62 -8.89
N ALA A 297 -8.80 -20.22 -9.87
CA ALA A 297 -7.55 -20.92 -9.63
C ALA A 297 -6.44 -19.93 -9.26
N VAL A 298 -5.37 -20.40 -8.62
CA VAL A 298 -4.37 -19.52 -8.00
C VAL A 298 -2.97 -19.87 -8.46
N VAL A 299 -2.21 -18.89 -8.92
CA VAL A 299 -0.75 -18.96 -9.06
C VAL A 299 -0.13 -18.13 -7.95
N ILE A 300 0.77 -18.70 -7.19
CA ILE A 300 1.61 -17.97 -6.24
C ILE A 300 3.01 -17.89 -6.83
N ALA A 301 3.51 -16.66 -7.04
CA ALA A 301 4.80 -16.43 -7.67
C ALA A 301 5.74 -15.68 -6.72
N VAL A 302 6.83 -16.34 -6.31
CA VAL A 302 7.83 -15.80 -5.39
C VAL A 302 9.22 -15.87 -6.00
N ASN A 303 9.90 -14.74 -6.09
CA ASN A 303 11.27 -14.65 -6.58
C ASN A 303 12.28 -14.43 -5.46
N SER A 304 11.97 -13.63 -4.42
CA SER A 304 12.90 -13.20 -3.36
C SER A 304 14.22 -12.66 -3.90
N ARG A 305 14.15 -11.78 -4.90
CA ARG A 305 15.31 -11.06 -5.43
C ARG A 305 15.67 -9.89 -4.52
N GLU A 306 16.71 -9.15 -4.83
CA GLU A 306 17.17 -8.01 -4.00
C GLU A 306 16.06 -6.99 -3.70
N ALA A 307 15.18 -6.74 -4.67
CA ALA A 307 14.05 -5.80 -4.48
C ALA A 307 12.89 -6.37 -3.66
N ASP A 308 12.83 -7.71 -3.47
CA ASP A 308 11.81 -8.40 -2.67
C ASP A 308 12.26 -8.68 -1.23
N GLY A 309 13.58 -8.55 -0.96
CA GLY A 309 14.23 -9.14 0.19
C GLY A 309 14.68 -10.59 -0.12
N ARG A 310 15.95 -10.88 0.14
CA ARG A 310 16.56 -12.18 -0.25
C ARG A 310 16.17 -13.34 0.66
N ASP A 311 15.69 -13.04 1.86
CA ASP A 311 15.26 -14.04 2.84
C ASP A 311 13.78 -14.41 2.64
N PRO A 312 13.44 -15.63 2.20
CA PRO A 312 12.08 -16.09 2.01
C PRO A 312 11.43 -16.63 3.29
N SER A 313 12.08 -16.55 4.46
CA SER A 313 11.56 -17.12 5.71
C SER A 313 10.19 -16.57 6.12
N TRP A 314 9.85 -15.37 5.66
CA TRP A 314 8.52 -14.75 5.84
C TRP A 314 7.37 -15.59 5.24
N LEU A 315 7.63 -16.52 4.33
CA LEU A 315 6.62 -17.45 3.78
C LEU A 315 5.95 -18.27 4.89
N TRP A 316 6.65 -18.52 6.01
CA TRP A 316 6.12 -19.26 7.14
C TRP A 316 5.12 -18.46 7.98
N ASP A 317 5.13 -17.13 7.88
CA ASP A 317 4.18 -16.24 8.55
C ASP A 317 2.89 -16.02 7.70
N VAL A 318 2.86 -16.50 6.45
CA VAL A 318 1.71 -16.38 5.55
C VAL A 318 0.72 -17.54 5.77
N PRO A 319 -0.58 -17.28 6.01
CA PRO A 319 -1.58 -18.31 6.25
C PRO A 319 -2.06 -18.97 4.95
N PHE A 320 -1.17 -19.70 4.24
CA PHE A 320 -1.51 -20.39 2.99
C PHE A 320 -2.54 -21.51 3.18
N GLU A 321 -2.77 -21.97 4.40
CA GLU A 321 -3.85 -22.90 4.78
C GLU A 321 -5.24 -22.46 4.27
N ARG A 322 -5.41 -21.16 4.05
CA ARG A 322 -6.62 -20.54 3.46
C ARG A 322 -6.86 -20.94 2.00
N LEU A 323 -5.87 -21.52 1.33
CA LEU A 323 -5.98 -21.99 -0.05
C LEU A 323 -6.37 -23.47 -0.17
N ARG A 324 -6.62 -24.18 0.94
CA ARG A 324 -7.05 -25.59 0.91
C ARG A 324 -8.29 -25.76 0.04
N GLY A 325 -8.29 -26.83 -0.77
CA GLY A 325 -9.38 -27.14 -1.71
C GLY A 325 -9.37 -26.31 -2.99
N ARG A 326 -8.38 -25.46 -3.23
CA ARG A 326 -8.20 -24.70 -4.47
C ARG A 326 -7.16 -25.35 -5.38
N ARG A 327 -7.29 -25.11 -6.69
CA ARG A 327 -6.20 -25.44 -7.65
C ARG A 327 -5.13 -24.38 -7.51
N VAL A 328 -3.94 -24.79 -7.04
CA VAL A 328 -2.82 -23.90 -6.77
C VAL A 328 -1.58 -24.31 -7.57
N MET A 329 -0.88 -23.33 -8.11
CA MET A 329 0.45 -23.51 -8.71
C MET A 329 1.51 -22.69 -7.96
N ALA A 330 2.58 -23.36 -7.56
CA ALA A 330 3.79 -22.72 -7.02
C ALA A 330 4.71 -22.30 -8.17
N SER A 331 5.13 -21.03 -8.17
CA SER A 331 5.82 -20.41 -9.30
C SER A 331 6.89 -19.41 -8.86
N GLY A 332 7.70 -18.94 -9.81
CA GLY A 332 8.80 -18.01 -9.57
C GLY A 332 10.13 -18.68 -9.25
N ASP A 333 11.17 -17.89 -8.98
CA ASP A 333 12.52 -18.38 -8.69
C ASP A 333 12.57 -19.26 -7.42
N ARG A 334 11.63 -19.04 -6.48
CA ARG A 334 11.49 -19.78 -5.21
C ARG A 334 10.32 -20.77 -5.21
N ALA A 335 9.92 -21.25 -6.38
CA ALA A 335 8.82 -22.21 -6.50
C ALA A 335 9.01 -23.47 -5.63
N ALA A 336 10.25 -23.96 -5.49
CA ALA A 336 10.56 -25.13 -4.66
C ALA A 336 10.37 -24.84 -3.16
N ASP A 337 10.87 -23.71 -2.65
CA ASP A 337 10.69 -23.30 -1.24
C ASP A 337 9.19 -23.11 -0.94
N LEU A 338 8.47 -22.48 -1.87
CA LEU A 338 7.02 -22.28 -1.78
C LEU A 338 6.26 -23.62 -1.78
N ALA A 339 6.65 -24.57 -2.63
CA ALA A 339 6.03 -25.89 -2.67
C ALA A 339 6.15 -26.62 -1.32
N VAL A 340 7.32 -26.54 -0.67
CA VAL A 340 7.51 -27.07 0.70
C VAL A 340 6.54 -26.40 1.67
N ARG A 341 6.42 -25.07 1.66
CA ARG A 341 5.50 -24.34 2.55
C ARG A 341 4.04 -24.69 2.29
N LEU A 342 3.64 -24.84 1.03
CA LEU A 342 2.28 -25.26 0.65
C LEU A 342 1.96 -26.69 1.09
N ALA A 343 2.94 -27.63 0.99
CA ALA A 343 2.78 -28.97 1.52
C ALA A 343 2.54 -28.98 3.03
N TYR A 344 3.29 -28.16 3.81
CA TYR A 344 3.04 -28.00 5.24
C TYR A 344 1.69 -27.34 5.56
N ALA A 345 1.16 -26.53 4.67
CA ALA A 345 -0.17 -25.96 4.77
C ALA A 345 -1.29 -26.93 4.36
N GLU A 346 -0.96 -28.15 3.92
CA GLU A 346 -1.90 -29.15 3.36
C GLU A 346 -2.69 -28.59 2.17
N VAL A 347 -2.02 -27.82 1.30
CA VAL A 347 -2.57 -27.27 0.06
C VAL A 347 -2.10 -28.12 -1.10
N ASP A 348 -3.04 -28.73 -1.83
CA ASP A 348 -2.71 -29.44 -3.08
C ASP A 348 -2.20 -28.45 -4.12
N HIS A 349 -1.03 -28.73 -4.69
CA HIS A 349 -0.38 -27.83 -5.64
C HIS A 349 0.47 -28.56 -6.67
N GLU A 350 0.65 -27.91 -7.81
CA GLU A 350 1.62 -28.26 -8.84
C GLU A 350 2.72 -27.18 -8.87
N VAL A 351 3.86 -27.51 -9.49
CA VAL A 351 5.01 -26.59 -9.62
C VAL A 351 5.24 -26.25 -11.08
N GLU A 352 5.14 -24.99 -11.44
CA GLU A 352 5.56 -24.44 -12.74
C GLU A 352 6.31 -23.12 -12.46
N PRO A 353 7.64 -23.10 -12.68
CA PRO A 353 8.46 -21.92 -12.38
C PRO A 353 8.05 -20.66 -13.15
N ASP A 354 7.50 -20.79 -14.36
CA ASP A 354 7.04 -19.66 -15.15
C ASP A 354 5.58 -19.29 -14.78
N PRO A 355 5.33 -18.16 -14.08
CA PRO A 355 3.98 -17.80 -13.63
C PRO A 355 3.00 -17.49 -14.76
N VAL A 356 3.46 -17.09 -15.95
CA VAL A 356 2.58 -16.86 -17.10
C VAL A 356 2.18 -18.22 -17.72
N MET A 357 3.09 -19.17 -17.77
CA MET A 357 2.79 -20.55 -18.19
C MET A 357 1.86 -21.22 -17.18
N ALA A 358 2.12 -21.12 -15.90
CA ALA A 358 1.26 -21.60 -14.82
C ALA A 358 -0.19 -21.10 -14.95
N ALA A 359 -0.36 -19.80 -15.20
CA ALA A 359 -1.68 -19.21 -15.40
C ALA A 359 -2.38 -19.75 -16.67
N ARG A 360 -1.63 -20.03 -17.74
CA ARG A 360 -2.17 -20.66 -18.97
C ARG A 360 -2.62 -22.10 -18.73
N MET A 361 -1.82 -22.88 -17.98
CA MET A 361 -2.13 -24.29 -17.67
C MET A 361 -3.41 -24.42 -16.82
N LEU A 362 -3.64 -23.48 -15.92
CA LEU A 362 -4.86 -23.45 -15.10
C LEU A 362 -6.12 -23.11 -15.90
N GLY A 363 -6.01 -22.25 -16.92
CA GLY A 363 -7.13 -21.82 -17.76
C GLY A 363 -8.23 -21.05 -17.02
N GLY A 364 -9.19 -20.49 -17.71
CA GLY A 364 -10.31 -19.79 -17.12
C GLY A 364 -9.91 -18.54 -16.31
N ARG A 365 -10.54 -18.33 -15.16
CA ARG A 365 -10.23 -17.23 -14.27
C ARG A 365 -9.10 -17.62 -13.30
N VAL A 366 -8.00 -16.87 -13.34
CA VAL A 366 -6.80 -17.15 -12.54
C VAL A 366 -6.37 -15.90 -11.77
N ASP A 367 -6.12 -16.05 -10.49
CA ASP A 367 -5.47 -15.06 -9.65
C ASP A 367 -3.97 -15.35 -9.57
N VAL A 368 -3.14 -14.41 -9.98
CA VAL A 368 -1.69 -14.49 -9.84
C VAL A 368 -1.27 -13.56 -8.70
N ALA A 369 -1.03 -14.14 -7.53
CA ALA A 369 -0.45 -13.44 -6.39
C ALA A 369 1.08 -13.50 -6.47
N ALA A 370 1.74 -12.35 -6.43
CA ALA A 370 3.17 -12.29 -6.70
C ALA A 370 3.90 -11.30 -5.78
N ASP A 371 5.16 -11.61 -5.44
CA ASP A 371 6.07 -10.62 -4.87
C ASP A 371 6.43 -9.53 -5.91
N TYR A 372 7.19 -8.53 -5.52
CA TYR A 372 7.38 -7.34 -6.34
C TYR A 372 8.05 -7.63 -7.69
N THR A 373 9.13 -8.40 -7.71
CA THR A 373 9.87 -8.68 -8.96
C THR A 373 9.13 -9.67 -9.86
N ALA A 374 8.44 -10.66 -9.29
CA ALA A 374 7.56 -11.56 -10.04
C ALA A 374 6.37 -10.78 -10.63
N PHE A 375 5.74 -9.91 -9.84
CA PHE A 375 4.64 -9.04 -10.29
C PHE A 375 5.05 -8.21 -11.51
N LEU A 376 6.19 -7.52 -11.44
CA LEU A 376 6.68 -6.70 -12.56
C LEU A 376 6.93 -7.54 -13.82
N GLY A 377 7.53 -8.71 -13.67
CA GLY A 377 7.82 -9.64 -14.77
C GLY A 377 6.54 -10.14 -15.45
N VAL A 378 5.57 -10.61 -14.66
CA VAL A 378 4.27 -11.09 -15.17
C VAL A 378 3.50 -9.95 -15.85
N ARG A 379 3.42 -8.77 -15.23
CA ARG A 379 2.74 -7.61 -15.79
C ARG A 379 3.30 -7.22 -17.16
N ALA A 380 4.62 -7.16 -17.29
CA ALA A 380 5.27 -6.79 -18.54
C ALA A 380 4.95 -7.79 -19.67
N ARG A 381 4.95 -9.09 -19.37
CA ARG A 381 4.64 -10.15 -20.33
C ARG A 381 3.17 -10.17 -20.74
N LEU A 382 2.25 -10.06 -19.78
CA LEU A 382 0.81 -10.02 -20.06
C LEU A 382 0.42 -8.76 -20.84
N ALA A 383 1.03 -7.62 -20.53
CA ALA A 383 0.79 -6.37 -21.29
C ALA A 383 1.27 -6.45 -22.74
N ARG A 384 2.40 -7.11 -23.01
CA ARG A 384 2.89 -7.35 -24.37
C ARG A 384 1.95 -8.27 -25.16
N ALA A 385 1.54 -9.40 -24.56
CA ALA A 385 0.58 -10.32 -25.20
C ALA A 385 -0.73 -9.62 -25.55
N ALA A 386 -1.29 -8.81 -24.64
CA ALA A 386 -2.52 -8.06 -24.90
C ALA A 386 -2.35 -6.94 -25.95
N ALA A 387 -1.13 -6.45 -26.21
CA ALA A 387 -0.86 -5.50 -27.30
C ALA A 387 -0.77 -6.21 -28.65
N GLU A 388 -0.14 -7.38 -28.68
CA GLU A 388 0.00 -8.22 -29.88
C GLU A 388 -1.36 -8.71 -30.37
N ASP A 389 -2.26 -9.14 -29.48
CA ASP A 389 -3.63 -9.56 -29.82
C ASP A 389 -4.46 -8.40 -30.44
N ARG A 390 -4.20 -7.16 -30.04
CA ARG A 390 -4.89 -5.98 -30.59
C ARG A 390 -4.37 -5.56 -31.98
N THR A 391 -3.15 -5.93 -32.31
CA THR A 391 -2.50 -5.61 -33.59
C THR A 391 -2.65 -6.71 -34.65
N SER A 392 -3.06 -7.91 -34.26
CA SER A 392 -3.40 -8.98 -35.20
C SER A 392 -4.71 -8.63 -35.91
N PRO A 393 -4.74 -8.51 -37.27
CA PRO A 393 -5.97 -8.27 -38.00
C PRO A 393 -6.92 -9.45 -37.75
N ARG A 394 -8.16 -9.16 -37.30
CA ARG A 394 -9.23 -10.14 -37.35
C ARG A 394 -9.33 -10.59 -38.79
N ALA A 395 -9.08 -11.86 -39.05
CA ALA A 395 -9.38 -12.46 -40.34
C ALA A 395 -10.91 -12.38 -40.49
N ASP A 396 -11.36 -11.36 -41.24
CA ASP A 396 -12.74 -11.26 -41.66
C ASP A 396 -13.03 -12.50 -42.49
N GLY A 397 -13.78 -13.42 -41.86
CA GLY A 397 -14.35 -14.59 -42.55
C GLY A 397 -15.42 -14.14 -43.51
N THR A 398 -15.00 -13.77 -44.73
CA THR A 398 -15.87 -13.77 -45.89
C THR A 398 -15.77 -15.15 -46.54
N GLY A 399 -16.78 -15.94 -46.41
CA GLY A 399 -17.01 -17.21 -47.08
C GLY A 399 -18.43 -17.65 -46.81
#